data_7c160e0cd25421f3bf26239c375e178b
#
_entry.id   7c160e0cd25421f3bf26239c375e178b
#
_cell.length_a   1.000
_cell.length_b   1.000
_cell.length_c   1.000
_cell.angle_alpha   90.00
_cell.angle_beta   90.00
_cell.angle_gamma   90.00
#
_symmetry.space_group_name_H-M   'P 1'
#
loop_
_entity.id
_entity.type
_entity.pdbx_description
1 polymer ?
#
loop_
_entity_poly.entity_id
_entity_poly.type
_entity_poly.pdbx_seq_one_letter_code
_entity_poly.pdbx_strand_id
1 'polypeptide(L)'
;MRFLTQPVGDLTYADVFLVPSHSTVSSRMDVDIRPDDGTGGGIPLVAANMTAVSGRRMLETMARRGGLGVLPQDLDIETVAETTRRVKASHPVLDTPSTVSPSAAVVEALHLFDTRGHAAVCVVDEDGNLLGTLGRDDCEGVDRFAAAGSVMSSPPLLLHAEDFPSDRQDGSVSPERARAAFDAMTQAQVEYALSLIHISEPTRP
;
A
#
# COMPACT_ATOMS: atom_id res chain seq x y z
N MET A 1 -21.63 -13.49 -18.37
CA MET A 1 -21.84 -12.56 -19.51
C MET A 1 -22.68 -13.24 -20.59
N ARG A 2 -23.62 -12.54 -21.20
CA ARG A 2 -24.48 -13.08 -22.26
C ARG A 2 -24.23 -12.30 -23.56
N PHE A 3 -23.79 -12.97 -24.59
CA PHE A 3 -23.66 -12.39 -25.93
C PHE A 3 -24.95 -12.51 -26.69
N LEU A 4 -25.36 -11.45 -27.39
CA LEU A 4 -26.48 -11.48 -28.35
C LEU A 4 -26.07 -12.19 -29.63
N THR A 5 -24.80 -12.06 -30.01
CA THR A 5 -24.16 -12.74 -31.12
C THR A 5 -22.81 -13.27 -30.64
N GLN A 6 -22.47 -14.49 -31.02
CA GLN A 6 -21.16 -15.04 -30.69
C GLN A 6 -20.05 -14.27 -31.42
N PRO A 7 -19.02 -13.77 -30.72
CA PRO A 7 -17.91 -13.07 -31.36
C PRO A 7 -17.10 -14.03 -32.23
N VAL A 8 -16.65 -13.55 -33.39
CA VAL A 8 -15.85 -14.33 -34.34
C VAL A 8 -14.33 -14.09 -34.13
N GLY A 9 -13.97 -13.13 -33.30
CA GLY A 9 -12.58 -12.76 -32.97
C GLY A 9 -12.52 -11.96 -31.68
N ASP A 10 -11.33 -11.39 -31.40
CA ASP A 10 -11.13 -10.56 -30.25
C ASP A 10 -11.94 -9.26 -30.32
N LEU A 11 -12.53 -8.86 -29.20
CA LEU A 11 -13.39 -7.69 -29.09
C LEU A 11 -12.64 -6.51 -28.53
N THR A 12 -12.95 -5.32 -29.06
CA THR A 12 -12.55 -4.03 -28.49
C THR A 12 -13.73 -3.37 -27.78
N TYR A 13 -13.48 -2.28 -27.05
CA TYR A 13 -14.56 -1.50 -26.43
C TYR A 13 -15.54 -0.90 -27.45
N ALA A 14 -15.13 -0.72 -28.70
CA ALA A 14 -15.99 -0.25 -29.78
C ALA A 14 -16.97 -1.32 -30.31
N ASP A 15 -16.69 -2.58 -30.03
CA ASP A 15 -17.47 -3.72 -30.52
C ASP A 15 -18.54 -4.16 -29.52
N VAL A 16 -18.55 -3.61 -28.31
CA VAL A 16 -19.43 -4.06 -27.23
C VAL A 16 -20.17 -2.89 -26.56
N PHE A 17 -21.37 -3.16 -26.09
CA PHE A 17 -22.15 -2.26 -25.27
C PHE A 17 -23.00 -3.04 -24.26
N LEU A 18 -23.38 -2.37 -23.16
CA LEU A 18 -24.23 -2.96 -22.13
C LEU A 18 -25.70 -2.81 -22.55
N VAL A 19 -26.41 -3.92 -22.60
CA VAL A 19 -27.85 -3.91 -22.81
C VAL A 19 -28.54 -3.66 -21.46
N PRO A 20 -29.31 -2.57 -21.31
CA PRO A 20 -30.05 -2.31 -20.08
C PRO A 20 -31.00 -3.45 -19.73
N SER A 21 -31.05 -3.80 -18.47
CA SER A 21 -31.98 -4.80 -17.95
C SER A 21 -32.50 -4.37 -16.58
N HIS A 22 -33.62 -4.94 -16.17
CA HIS A 22 -34.17 -4.72 -14.84
C HIS A 22 -33.21 -5.31 -13.79
N SER A 23 -32.97 -4.54 -12.74
CA SER A 23 -32.17 -4.98 -11.60
C SER A 23 -32.99 -4.85 -10.31
N THR A 24 -32.82 -5.82 -9.40
CA THR A 24 -33.38 -5.78 -8.04
C THR A 24 -32.37 -5.24 -7.02
N VAL A 25 -31.17 -4.88 -7.46
CA VAL A 25 -30.12 -4.32 -6.59
C VAL A 25 -30.57 -2.93 -6.10
N SER A 26 -30.64 -2.77 -4.78
CA SER A 26 -31.07 -1.52 -4.14
C SER A 26 -29.89 -0.61 -3.78
N SER A 27 -28.72 -1.17 -3.56
CA SER A 27 -27.49 -0.43 -3.24
C SER A 27 -26.33 -0.89 -4.11
N ARG A 28 -25.52 0.07 -4.57
CA ARG A 28 -24.25 -0.27 -5.27
C ARG A 28 -23.29 -1.11 -4.41
N MET A 29 -23.44 -1.04 -3.09
CA MET A 29 -22.61 -1.82 -2.15
C MET A 29 -22.98 -3.29 -2.11
N ASP A 30 -24.15 -3.67 -2.64
CA ASP A 30 -24.62 -5.05 -2.70
C ASP A 30 -24.12 -5.77 -3.97
N VAL A 31 -23.40 -5.06 -4.85
CA VAL A 31 -22.88 -5.61 -6.09
C VAL A 31 -21.55 -6.30 -5.81
N ASP A 32 -21.48 -7.60 -6.08
CA ASP A 32 -20.23 -8.36 -6.09
C ASP A 32 -19.45 -8.05 -7.37
N ILE A 33 -18.27 -7.43 -7.22
CA ILE A 33 -17.40 -7.06 -8.35
C ILE A 33 -16.20 -8.00 -8.50
N ARG A 34 -16.15 -9.09 -7.73
CA ARG A 34 -15.04 -10.05 -7.84
C ARG A 34 -15.01 -10.67 -9.23
N PRO A 35 -13.83 -10.71 -9.87
CA PRO A 35 -13.70 -11.34 -11.17
C PRO A 35 -13.88 -12.87 -11.06
N ASP A 36 -14.59 -13.45 -12.02
CA ASP A 36 -14.75 -14.91 -12.16
C ASP A 36 -13.75 -15.42 -13.22
N ASP A 37 -12.46 -15.22 -12.93
CA ASP A 37 -11.36 -15.52 -13.85
C ASP A 37 -10.32 -16.49 -13.24
N GLY A 38 -10.59 -17.01 -12.05
CA GLY A 38 -9.71 -17.94 -11.34
C GLY A 38 -8.51 -17.28 -10.66
N THR A 39 -8.35 -15.95 -10.71
CA THR A 39 -7.24 -15.25 -10.04
C THR A 39 -7.44 -15.11 -8.55
N GLY A 40 -8.68 -15.21 -8.05
CA GLY A 40 -9.04 -14.99 -6.66
C GLY A 40 -9.02 -13.52 -6.25
N GLY A 41 -8.95 -12.59 -7.20
CA GLY A 41 -8.97 -11.16 -6.93
C GLY A 41 -10.27 -10.70 -6.27
N GLY A 42 -10.21 -9.68 -5.41
CA GLY A 42 -11.38 -9.05 -4.78
C GLY A 42 -12.00 -7.94 -5.63
N ILE A 43 -11.25 -7.37 -6.55
CA ILE A 43 -11.67 -6.30 -7.46
C ILE A 43 -11.14 -6.54 -8.88
N PRO A 44 -11.87 -6.13 -9.94
CA PRO A 44 -11.48 -6.35 -11.32
C PRO A 44 -10.49 -5.29 -11.83
N LEU A 45 -9.42 -5.05 -11.08
CA LEU A 45 -8.37 -4.10 -11.44
C LEU A 45 -7.03 -4.80 -11.58
N VAL A 46 -6.35 -4.53 -12.68
CA VAL A 46 -5.02 -5.07 -12.97
C VAL A 46 -4.07 -3.91 -13.28
N ALA A 47 -2.98 -3.81 -12.53
CA ALA A 47 -1.90 -2.88 -12.88
C ALA A 47 -1.13 -3.41 -14.09
N ALA A 48 -1.01 -2.57 -15.12
CA ALA A 48 -0.38 -2.94 -16.39
C ALA A 48 1.11 -3.25 -16.22
N ASN A 49 1.64 -4.14 -17.06
CA ASN A 49 3.03 -4.59 -17.05
C ASN A 49 4.03 -3.54 -17.62
N MET A 50 3.96 -2.32 -17.14
CA MET A 50 4.78 -1.20 -17.58
C MET A 50 5.81 -0.84 -16.52
N THR A 51 7.07 -0.63 -16.90
CA THR A 51 8.19 -0.30 -16.00
C THR A 51 7.91 0.94 -15.15
N ALA A 52 7.24 1.94 -15.72
CA ALA A 52 6.86 3.16 -15.00
C ALA A 52 5.64 2.99 -14.07
N VAL A 53 4.93 1.87 -14.14
CA VAL A 53 3.67 1.63 -13.39
C VAL A 53 3.85 0.53 -12.36
N SER A 54 4.24 -0.67 -12.79
CA SER A 54 4.17 -1.88 -11.99
C SER A 54 5.49 -2.19 -11.28
N GLY A 55 5.92 -1.26 -10.44
CA GLY A 55 6.99 -1.50 -9.47
C GLY A 55 6.45 -2.14 -8.17
N ARG A 56 7.37 -2.54 -7.27
CA ARG A 56 7.06 -3.22 -6.00
C ARG A 56 5.90 -2.56 -5.24
N ARG A 57 5.94 -1.24 -5.04
CA ARG A 57 4.91 -0.53 -4.26
C ARG A 57 3.53 -0.54 -4.91
N MET A 58 3.45 -0.42 -6.22
CA MET A 58 2.18 -0.55 -6.93
C MET A 58 1.60 -1.95 -6.71
N LEU A 59 2.43 -2.99 -6.79
CA LEU A 59 2.01 -4.36 -6.57
C LEU A 59 1.57 -4.61 -5.12
N GLU A 60 2.29 -4.06 -4.13
CA GLU A 60 1.88 -4.09 -2.71
C GLU A 60 0.51 -3.43 -2.52
N THR A 61 0.31 -2.26 -3.12
CA THR A 61 -0.96 -1.52 -3.04
C THR A 61 -2.09 -2.28 -3.71
N MET A 62 -1.86 -2.83 -4.90
CA MET A 62 -2.85 -3.65 -5.61
C MET A 62 -3.21 -4.89 -4.81
N ALA A 63 -2.22 -5.59 -4.25
CA ALA A 63 -2.46 -6.77 -3.42
C ALA A 63 -3.32 -6.44 -2.17
N ARG A 64 -3.01 -5.35 -1.46
CA ARG A 64 -3.81 -4.90 -0.29
C ARG A 64 -5.25 -4.53 -0.66
N ARG A 65 -5.47 -4.05 -1.89
CA ARG A 65 -6.79 -3.66 -2.39
C ARG A 65 -7.56 -4.81 -3.05
N GLY A 66 -6.96 -6.00 -3.10
CA GLY A 66 -7.57 -7.17 -3.75
C GLY A 66 -7.47 -7.17 -5.28
N GLY A 67 -6.67 -6.29 -5.84
CA GLY A 67 -6.37 -6.27 -7.28
C GLY A 67 -5.19 -7.16 -7.65
N LEU A 68 -4.87 -7.17 -8.93
CA LEU A 68 -3.76 -7.91 -9.51
C LEU A 68 -2.73 -6.94 -10.09
N GLY A 69 -1.47 -7.31 -10.11
CA GLY A 69 -0.43 -6.57 -10.82
C GLY A 69 0.45 -7.52 -11.63
N VAL A 70 0.88 -7.04 -12.78
CA VAL A 70 1.76 -7.79 -13.68
C VAL A 70 3.09 -7.07 -13.75
N LEU A 71 4.17 -7.77 -13.40
CA LEU A 71 5.52 -7.24 -13.49
C LEU A 71 5.93 -7.01 -14.95
N PRO A 72 6.73 -5.96 -15.23
CA PRO A 72 7.28 -5.73 -16.57
C PRO A 72 8.13 -6.90 -17.05
N GLN A 73 8.07 -7.18 -18.35
CA GLN A 73 8.78 -8.30 -18.96
C GLN A 73 10.29 -8.05 -19.16
N ASP A 74 10.71 -6.79 -19.07
CA ASP A 74 12.09 -6.33 -19.25
C ASP A 74 12.94 -6.42 -17.98
N LEU A 75 12.36 -6.87 -16.87
CA LEU A 75 13.08 -7.11 -15.63
C LEU A 75 13.84 -8.46 -15.69
N ASP A 76 15.03 -8.48 -15.09
CA ASP A 76 15.77 -9.73 -14.87
C ASP A 76 15.04 -10.64 -13.86
N ILE A 77 15.36 -11.93 -13.91
CA ILE A 77 14.70 -12.96 -13.08
C ILE A 77 14.94 -12.72 -11.59
N GLU A 78 16.11 -12.26 -11.21
CA GLU A 78 16.49 -11.96 -9.83
C GLU A 78 15.63 -10.83 -9.27
N THR A 79 15.46 -9.74 -10.02
CA THR A 79 14.60 -8.59 -9.67
C THR A 79 13.13 -9.02 -9.57
N VAL A 80 12.64 -9.85 -10.50
CA VAL A 80 11.27 -10.40 -10.45
C VAL A 80 11.08 -11.24 -9.19
N ALA A 81 12.00 -12.15 -8.90
CA ALA A 81 11.93 -13.03 -7.73
C ALA A 81 11.96 -12.24 -6.42
N GLU A 82 12.87 -11.27 -6.30
CA GLU A 82 12.98 -10.41 -5.12
C GLU A 82 11.75 -9.55 -4.93
N THR A 83 11.27 -8.89 -5.99
CA THR A 83 10.05 -8.08 -5.93
C THR A 83 8.85 -8.91 -5.50
N THR A 84 8.69 -10.10 -6.09
CA THR A 84 7.58 -11.01 -5.74
C THR A 84 7.68 -11.46 -4.28
N ARG A 85 8.87 -11.81 -3.80
CA ARG A 85 9.08 -12.20 -2.41
C ARG A 85 8.71 -11.08 -1.44
N ARG A 86 9.16 -9.85 -1.71
CA ARG A 86 8.84 -8.67 -0.89
C ARG A 86 7.35 -8.35 -0.89
N VAL A 87 6.70 -8.38 -2.04
CA VAL A 87 5.24 -8.17 -2.14
C VAL A 87 4.49 -9.22 -1.33
N LYS A 88 4.88 -10.50 -1.43
CA LYS A 88 4.26 -11.60 -0.68
C LYS A 88 4.51 -11.53 0.83
N ALA A 89 5.63 -10.94 1.25
CA ALA A 89 5.97 -10.72 2.66
C ALA A 89 5.35 -9.44 3.24
N SER A 90 4.80 -8.57 2.41
CA SER A 90 4.18 -7.32 2.88
C SER A 90 2.94 -7.57 3.72
N HIS A 91 2.75 -6.75 4.75
CA HIS A 91 1.55 -6.84 5.58
C HIS A 91 0.29 -6.52 4.75
N PRO A 92 -0.78 -7.31 4.87
CA PRO A 92 -1.96 -7.16 4.02
C PRO A 92 -2.76 -5.88 4.27
N VAL A 93 -2.64 -5.28 5.46
CA VAL A 93 -3.41 -4.08 5.86
C VAL A 93 -2.49 -2.87 6.05
N LEU A 94 -1.38 -3.04 6.79
CA LEU A 94 -0.49 -1.94 7.12
C LEU A 94 0.40 -1.59 5.92
N ASP A 95 0.53 -0.29 5.62
CA ASP A 95 1.36 0.15 4.52
C ASP A 95 2.86 0.09 4.87
N THR A 96 3.69 -0.07 3.85
CA THR A 96 5.14 -0.11 4.02
C THR A 96 5.65 1.33 4.20
N PRO A 97 6.28 1.68 5.33
CA PRO A 97 6.73 3.03 5.58
C PRO A 97 7.80 3.49 4.59
N SER A 98 7.86 4.79 4.34
CA SER A 98 9.02 5.42 3.73
C SER A 98 10.05 5.72 4.81
N THR A 99 11.31 5.43 4.54
CA THR A 99 12.40 5.62 5.51
C THR A 99 13.48 6.52 4.93
N VAL A 100 14.13 7.28 5.79
CA VAL A 100 15.35 8.07 5.50
C VAL A 100 16.37 7.86 6.61
N SER A 101 17.64 8.08 6.30
CA SER A 101 18.68 8.09 7.33
C SER A 101 18.63 9.40 8.14
N PRO A 102 19.16 9.44 9.37
CA PRO A 102 19.22 10.67 10.15
C PRO A 102 20.11 11.75 9.50
N SER A 103 21.01 11.37 8.61
CA SER A 103 21.88 12.28 7.85
C SER A 103 21.27 12.75 6.51
N ALA A 104 20.15 12.17 6.09
CA ALA A 104 19.45 12.57 4.88
C ALA A 104 18.96 14.02 4.98
N ALA A 105 18.95 14.73 3.87
CA ALA A 105 18.46 16.12 3.85
C ALA A 105 16.91 16.15 3.91
N VAL A 106 16.35 17.16 4.55
CA VAL A 106 14.88 17.38 4.64
C VAL A 106 14.23 17.36 3.26
N VAL A 107 14.91 17.85 2.22
CA VAL A 107 14.39 17.81 0.84
C VAL A 107 14.11 16.39 0.34
N GLU A 108 14.82 15.38 0.82
CA GLU A 108 14.56 13.97 0.47
C GLU A 108 13.24 13.50 1.09
N ALA A 109 12.98 13.86 2.34
CA ALA A 109 11.71 13.58 2.99
C ALA A 109 10.54 14.29 2.28
N LEU A 110 10.71 15.57 1.91
CA LEU A 110 9.72 16.34 1.15
C LEU A 110 9.39 15.66 -0.19
N HIS A 111 10.41 15.19 -0.91
CA HIS A 111 10.21 14.43 -2.15
C HIS A 111 9.44 13.12 -1.92
N LEU A 112 9.68 12.44 -0.80
CA LEU A 112 8.94 11.22 -0.44
C LEU A 112 7.47 11.52 -0.13
N PHE A 113 7.14 12.62 0.53
CA PHE A 113 5.75 13.03 0.72
C PHE A 113 5.02 13.21 -0.61
N ASP A 114 5.65 13.91 -1.55
CA ASP A 114 5.04 14.21 -2.85
C ASP A 114 4.88 12.95 -3.73
N THR A 115 5.83 12.02 -3.65
CA THR A 115 5.83 10.83 -4.49
C THR A 115 5.13 9.62 -3.88
N ARG A 116 4.99 9.57 -2.56
CA ARG A 116 4.45 8.41 -1.83
C ARG A 116 3.09 8.64 -1.19
N GLY A 117 2.72 9.89 -0.93
CA GLY A 117 1.45 10.24 -0.31
C GLY A 117 1.33 9.82 1.16
N HIS A 118 2.44 9.49 1.83
CA HIS A 118 2.45 9.20 3.26
C HIS A 118 2.37 10.50 4.07
N ALA A 119 1.70 10.45 5.21
CA ALA A 119 1.65 11.59 6.15
C ALA A 119 2.98 11.82 6.87
N ALA A 120 3.79 10.76 7.01
CA ALA A 120 5.08 10.83 7.66
C ALA A 120 6.14 9.94 6.99
N VAL A 121 7.40 10.28 7.22
CA VAL A 121 8.58 9.49 6.85
C VAL A 121 9.29 9.07 8.13
N CYS A 122 9.68 7.80 8.22
CA CYS A 122 10.41 7.27 9.36
C CYS A 122 11.90 7.58 9.23
N VAL A 123 12.51 8.08 10.30
CA VAL A 123 13.96 8.22 10.39
C VAL A 123 14.52 6.99 11.10
N VAL A 124 15.37 6.24 10.40
CA VAL A 124 15.94 4.98 10.88
C VAL A 124 17.47 5.03 10.84
N ASP A 125 18.11 4.35 11.79
CA ASP A 125 19.56 4.18 11.79
C ASP A 125 20.02 3.12 10.77
N GLU A 126 21.33 2.86 10.74
CA GLU A 126 21.95 1.86 9.83
C GLU A 126 21.50 0.42 10.14
N ASP A 127 21.10 0.15 11.37
CA ASP A 127 20.58 -1.14 11.81
C ASP A 127 19.06 -1.29 11.57
N GLY A 128 18.39 -0.23 11.08
CA GLY A 128 16.96 -0.21 10.83
C GLY A 128 16.10 0.13 12.04
N ASN A 129 16.70 0.56 13.17
CA ASN A 129 15.93 0.98 14.33
C ASN A 129 15.30 2.35 14.10
N LEU A 130 14.06 2.51 14.53
CA LEU A 130 13.33 3.77 14.46
C LEU A 130 13.92 4.78 15.45
N LEU A 131 14.39 5.91 14.93
CA LEU A 131 14.87 7.03 15.73
C LEU A 131 13.78 8.09 15.95
N GLY A 132 12.95 8.31 14.94
CA GLY A 132 11.89 9.31 14.98
C GLY A 132 11.09 9.33 13.69
N THR A 133 10.24 10.34 13.55
CA THR A 133 9.43 10.58 12.36
C THR A 133 9.55 12.03 11.92
N LEU A 134 9.34 12.25 10.62
CA LEU A 134 9.19 13.56 10.00
C LEU A 134 7.81 13.64 9.39
N GLY A 135 6.97 14.58 9.85
CA GLY A 135 5.76 15.02 9.19
C GLY A 135 6.03 16.21 8.27
N ARG A 136 5.04 16.60 7.45
CA ARG A 136 5.16 17.84 6.65
C ARG A 136 5.35 19.07 7.52
N ASP A 137 4.62 19.14 8.62
CA ASP A 137 4.66 20.27 9.56
C ASP A 137 6.03 20.43 10.18
N ASP A 138 6.74 19.32 10.48
CA ASP A 138 8.11 19.36 10.99
C ASP A 138 9.10 19.97 9.97
N CYS A 139 8.77 19.93 8.69
CA CYS A 139 9.61 20.47 7.62
C CYS A 139 9.30 21.94 7.29
N GLU A 140 8.25 22.53 7.85
CA GLU A 140 7.87 23.91 7.60
C GLU A 140 8.85 24.90 8.23
N GLY A 141 9.33 25.86 7.43
CA GLY A 141 10.26 26.88 7.91
C GLY A 141 11.69 26.39 8.22
N VAL A 142 11.99 25.13 7.93
CA VAL A 142 13.32 24.53 8.13
C VAL A 142 14.13 24.60 6.83
N ASP A 143 15.46 24.71 6.99
CA ASP A 143 16.38 24.62 5.86
C ASP A 143 16.24 23.24 5.18
N ARG A 144 16.00 23.24 3.87
CA ARG A 144 15.84 22.02 3.07
C ARG A 144 17.05 21.09 3.09
N PHE A 145 18.22 21.62 3.41
CA PHE A 145 19.47 20.86 3.52
C PHE A 145 19.81 20.48 4.95
N ALA A 146 18.97 20.83 5.94
CA ALA A 146 19.13 20.33 7.29
C ALA A 146 19.03 18.81 7.34
N ALA A 147 19.75 18.19 8.26
CA ALA A 147 19.70 16.75 8.46
C ALA A 147 18.36 16.33 9.08
N ALA A 148 17.73 15.29 8.56
CA ALA A 148 16.47 14.73 9.04
C ALA A 148 16.48 14.46 10.56
N GLY A 149 17.60 13.93 11.07
CA GLY A 149 17.78 13.66 12.49
C GLY A 149 17.75 14.89 13.41
N SER A 150 18.01 16.10 12.87
CA SER A 150 17.95 17.34 13.64
C SER A 150 16.55 17.97 13.70
N VAL A 151 15.64 17.47 12.86
CA VAL A 151 14.29 18.03 12.67
C VAL A 151 13.21 17.04 13.11
N MET A 152 13.53 15.74 13.13
CA MET A 152 12.59 14.67 13.46
C MET A 152 11.94 14.85 14.83
N SER A 153 10.69 14.43 14.93
CA SER A 153 9.92 14.31 16.17
C SER A 153 9.90 12.87 16.66
N SER A 154 9.52 12.66 17.92
CA SER A 154 9.18 11.32 18.40
C SER A 154 7.92 10.82 17.70
N PRO A 155 7.81 9.50 17.41
CA PRO A 155 6.60 8.95 16.79
C PRO A 155 5.37 9.27 17.64
N PRO A 156 4.29 9.79 17.05
CA PRO A 156 3.12 10.24 17.80
C PRO A 156 2.36 9.08 18.44
N LEU A 157 2.33 7.92 17.79
CA LEU A 157 1.67 6.72 18.29
C LEU A 157 2.36 5.49 17.74
N LEU A 158 2.70 4.57 18.65
CA LEU A 158 3.19 3.24 18.31
C LEU A 158 2.10 2.21 18.58
N LEU A 159 1.82 1.37 17.60
CA LEU A 159 0.93 0.24 17.70
C LEU A 159 1.76 -1.04 17.74
N HIS A 160 1.42 -1.95 18.64
CA HIS A 160 2.13 -3.22 18.71
C HIS A 160 1.56 -4.23 17.69
N ALA A 161 2.47 -5.00 17.12
CA ALA A 161 2.13 -6.05 16.15
C ALA A 161 1.07 -7.02 16.66
N GLU A 162 1.19 -7.35 17.92
CA GLU A 162 0.29 -8.27 18.63
C GLU A 162 -1.16 -7.78 18.65
N ASP A 163 -1.35 -6.44 18.53
CA ASP A 163 -2.68 -5.83 18.48
C ASP A 163 -3.35 -6.00 17.11
N PHE A 164 -2.58 -6.42 16.09
CA PHE A 164 -3.04 -6.58 14.69
C PHE A 164 -2.67 -7.95 14.10
N PRO A 165 -2.84 -9.08 14.79
CA PRO A 165 -2.63 -10.36 14.15
C PRO A 165 -3.62 -10.49 12.98
N SER A 166 -3.14 -11.01 11.88
CA SER A 166 -3.99 -11.47 10.80
C SER A 166 -4.68 -12.74 11.24
N ASP A 167 -5.82 -12.63 11.94
CA ASP A 167 -6.56 -13.76 12.47
C ASP A 167 -7.28 -14.57 11.40
N ARG A 168 -7.28 -14.11 10.16
CA ARG A 168 -7.97 -14.74 9.05
C ARG A 168 -6.99 -15.33 8.06
N GLN A 169 -7.37 -16.46 7.48
CA GLN A 169 -6.60 -17.08 6.38
C GLN A 169 -6.40 -16.15 5.18
N ASP A 170 -7.23 -15.11 5.07
CA ASP A 170 -7.15 -14.06 4.04
C ASP A 170 -6.22 -12.89 4.42
N GLY A 171 -5.60 -12.92 5.60
CA GLY A 171 -4.72 -11.87 6.08
C GLY A 171 -5.43 -10.59 6.53
N SER A 172 -6.76 -10.56 6.59
CA SER A 172 -7.50 -9.37 7.02
C SER A 172 -7.41 -9.16 8.54
N VAL A 173 -7.33 -7.91 8.96
CA VAL A 173 -7.46 -7.52 10.38
C VAL A 173 -8.93 -7.50 10.75
N SER A 174 -9.26 -7.92 11.97
CA SER A 174 -10.66 -7.87 12.41
C SER A 174 -11.17 -6.42 12.44
N PRO A 175 -12.42 -6.16 12.05
CA PRO A 175 -12.99 -4.81 12.08
C PRO A 175 -12.93 -4.14 13.46
N GLU A 176 -12.99 -4.93 14.53
CA GLU A 176 -12.92 -4.44 15.92
C GLU A 176 -11.53 -3.87 16.23
N ARG A 177 -10.47 -4.56 15.81
CA ARG A 177 -9.09 -4.12 16.01
C ARG A 177 -8.74 -2.92 15.15
N ALA A 178 -9.20 -2.90 13.89
CA ALA A 178 -9.06 -1.74 13.04
C ALA A 178 -9.75 -0.51 13.65
N ARG A 179 -10.91 -0.69 14.27
CA ARG A 179 -11.61 0.36 14.98
C ARG A 179 -10.87 0.81 16.23
N ALA A 180 -10.34 -0.12 17.04
CA ALA A 180 -9.55 0.21 18.22
C ALA A 180 -8.31 1.05 17.89
N ALA A 181 -7.61 0.74 16.78
CA ALA A 181 -6.50 1.55 16.30
C ALA A 181 -6.94 2.95 15.88
N PHE A 182 -8.05 3.06 15.15
CA PHE A 182 -8.61 4.33 14.74
C PHE A 182 -9.03 5.18 15.95
N ASP A 183 -9.66 4.57 16.95
CA ASP A 183 -10.05 5.24 18.20
C ASP A 183 -8.83 5.73 18.97
N ALA A 184 -7.75 4.93 19.04
CA ALA A 184 -6.49 5.34 19.65
C ALA A 184 -5.84 6.53 18.92
N MET A 185 -5.83 6.51 17.57
CA MET A 185 -5.35 7.64 16.75
C MET A 185 -6.19 8.90 16.99
N THR A 186 -7.52 8.73 17.06
CA THR A 186 -8.45 9.84 17.31
C THR A 186 -8.24 10.46 18.71
N GLN A 187 -8.04 9.62 19.74
CA GLN A 187 -7.74 10.09 21.09
C GLN A 187 -6.40 10.80 21.18
N ALA A 188 -5.40 10.31 20.47
CA ALA A 188 -4.08 10.91 20.39
C ALA A 188 -4.05 12.15 19.48
N GLN A 189 -5.13 12.43 18.73
CA GLN A 189 -5.22 13.52 17.74
C GLN A 189 -4.12 13.45 16.67
N VAL A 190 -3.81 12.24 16.17
CA VAL A 190 -2.75 12.00 15.20
C VAL A 190 -3.32 11.46 13.88
N GLU A 191 -2.70 11.85 12.77
CA GLU A 191 -3.10 11.42 11.42
C GLU A 191 -2.52 10.06 11.02
N TYR A 192 -1.48 9.60 11.74
CA TYR A 192 -0.83 8.33 11.47
C TYR A 192 -0.36 7.65 12.75
N ALA A 193 -0.18 6.35 12.67
CA ALA A 193 0.44 5.53 13.70
C ALA A 193 1.44 4.57 13.05
N LEU A 194 2.49 4.22 13.77
CA LEU A 194 3.49 3.28 13.31
C LEU A 194 3.28 1.91 13.97
N SER A 195 3.41 0.85 13.18
CA SER A 195 3.47 -0.50 13.70
C SER A 195 4.92 -0.99 13.71
N LEU A 196 5.38 -1.47 14.85
CA LEU A 196 6.74 -1.96 15.03
C LEU A 196 7.03 -3.29 14.31
N ILE A 197 6.02 -3.99 13.76
CA ILE A 197 6.21 -5.24 13.00
C ILE A 197 7.18 -5.07 11.82
N HIS A 198 7.15 -3.91 11.18
CA HIS A 198 7.92 -3.66 9.98
C HIS A 198 9.30 -3.05 10.20
N ILE A 199 9.62 -2.70 11.45
CA ILE A 199 10.87 -2.00 11.79
C ILE A 199 11.85 -2.92 12.54
N SER A 200 11.35 -4.00 13.16
CA SER A 200 12.15 -4.89 14.00
C SER A 200 12.76 -6.10 13.30
N GLU A 201 12.47 -6.34 12.02
CA GLU A 201 13.18 -7.35 11.24
C GLU A 201 14.18 -6.69 10.28
N PRO A 202 15.48 -6.68 10.61
CA PRO A 202 16.49 -6.41 9.60
C PRO A 202 16.33 -7.48 8.53
N THR A 203 16.05 -7.08 7.30
CA THR A 203 16.15 -7.98 6.14
C THR A 203 17.57 -8.52 6.12
N ARG A 204 17.77 -9.73 6.66
CA ARG A 204 19.00 -10.46 6.47
C ARG A 204 19.19 -10.69 4.97
N PRO A 205 20.41 -10.53 4.48
CA PRO A 205 20.76 -10.66 3.08
C PRO A 205 20.43 -12.04 2.52
#